data_cc3f8bd7c47b914b15f74c898cf8f645
#
_entry.id   cc3f8bd7c47b914b15f74c898cf8f645
#
_cell.length_a   1.000
_cell.length_b   1.000
_cell.length_c   1.000
_cell.angle_alpha   90.00
_cell.angle_beta   90.00
_cell.angle_gamma   90.00
#
_symmetry.space_group_name_H-M   'P 1'
#
loop_
_entity.id
_entity.type
_entity.pdbx_description
1 polymer ?
#
loop_
_entity_poly.entity_id
_entity_poly.type
_entity_poly.pdbx_seq_one_letter_code
_entity_poly.pdbx_strand_id
1 'polypeptide(L)'
;MGKNLAETLLGAVVLVGAVIFLTFAYSKSDLKTFEGYAVIAKFDRIDGLVEGSDVKMSGIKIGSVVAQELDTQTYLANLTMNVKKSVRLPQDSSIRVASNGLLGEKYLSITPGGEDKMIKPGGEITHTQGSVDLLSLVGRMIFSQTNAKKNIDNKINEAN
;
A
#
# COMPACT_ATOMS: atom_id res chain seq x y z
N MET A 1 51.48 12.75 -31.13
CA MET A 1 50.22 13.52 -30.89
C MET A 1 48.93 12.74 -31.18
N GLY A 2 48.92 11.47 -31.55
CA GLY A 2 47.70 10.73 -31.91
C GLY A 2 47.07 9.86 -30.82
N LYS A 3 47.77 9.59 -29.71
CA LYS A 3 47.24 8.68 -28.66
C LYS A 3 46.14 9.32 -27.78
N ASN A 4 46.25 10.58 -27.48
CA ASN A 4 45.29 11.27 -26.61
C ASN A 4 43.94 11.55 -27.31
N LEU A 5 43.92 11.65 -28.66
CA LEU A 5 42.70 11.82 -29.45
C LEU A 5 41.80 10.60 -29.39
N ALA A 6 42.33 9.40 -29.45
CA ALA A 6 41.56 8.15 -29.34
C ALA A 6 40.96 7.95 -27.94
N GLU A 7 41.71 8.27 -26.90
CA GLU A 7 41.25 8.20 -25.50
C GLU A 7 40.15 9.24 -25.22
N THR A 8 40.33 10.48 -25.75
CA THR A 8 39.31 11.54 -25.60
C THR A 8 38.04 11.18 -26.35
N LEU A 9 38.14 10.60 -27.53
CA LEU A 9 36.99 10.19 -28.35
C LEU A 9 36.24 9.02 -27.67
N LEU A 10 36.97 8.07 -27.09
CA LEU A 10 36.38 6.97 -26.31
C LEU A 10 35.63 7.50 -25.09
N GLY A 11 36.24 8.43 -24.34
CA GLY A 11 35.61 9.07 -23.19
C GLY A 11 34.34 9.85 -23.57
N ALA A 12 34.37 10.57 -24.70
CA ALA A 12 33.20 11.30 -25.17
C ALA A 12 32.04 10.36 -25.55
N VAL A 13 32.32 9.22 -26.20
CA VAL A 13 31.30 8.22 -26.55
C VAL A 13 30.67 7.62 -25.29
N VAL A 14 31.46 7.31 -24.27
CA VAL A 14 30.94 6.78 -22.99
C VAL A 14 30.06 7.82 -22.30
N LEU A 15 30.46 9.10 -22.29
CA LEU A 15 29.63 10.16 -21.68
C LEU A 15 28.32 10.36 -22.42
N VAL A 16 28.34 10.36 -23.76
CA VAL A 16 27.09 10.44 -24.54
C VAL A 16 26.18 9.24 -24.26
N GLY A 17 26.75 8.04 -24.22
CA GLY A 17 26.00 6.83 -23.86
C GLY A 17 25.38 6.90 -22.44
N ALA A 18 26.12 7.40 -21.46
CA ALA A 18 25.64 7.59 -20.10
C ALA A 18 24.50 8.63 -20.05
N VAL A 19 24.61 9.75 -20.76
CA VAL A 19 23.55 10.77 -20.83
C VAL A 19 22.28 10.20 -21.49
N ILE A 20 22.42 9.46 -22.59
CA ILE A 20 21.28 8.79 -23.25
C ILE A 20 20.65 7.76 -22.31
N PHE A 21 21.43 6.96 -21.60
CA PHE A 21 20.95 5.99 -20.64
C PHE A 21 20.20 6.66 -19.47
N LEU A 22 20.76 7.73 -18.91
CA LEU A 22 20.12 8.47 -17.84
C LEU A 22 18.80 9.11 -18.29
N THR A 23 18.77 9.73 -19.46
CA THR A 23 17.52 10.31 -20.01
C THR A 23 16.48 9.24 -20.27
N PHE A 24 16.89 8.07 -20.76
CA PHE A 24 16.00 6.94 -20.97
C PHE A 24 15.51 6.34 -19.65
N ALA A 25 16.37 6.20 -18.63
CA ALA A 25 16.03 5.72 -17.30
C ALA A 25 15.05 6.68 -16.62
N TYR A 26 15.28 7.98 -16.66
CA TYR A 26 14.35 8.99 -16.17
C TYR A 26 13.01 8.98 -16.92
N SER A 27 13.02 8.79 -18.23
CA SER A 27 11.81 8.73 -19.06
C SER A 27 10.97 7.48 -18.79
N LYS A 28 11.59 6.41 -18.26
CA LYS A 28 10.90 5.16 -17.85
C LYS A 28 10.49 5.14 -16.39
N SER A 29 10.95 6.09 -15.58
CA SER A 29 10.41 6.36 -14.24
C SER A 29 9.02 6.98 -14.34
N ASP A 30 8.16 6.39 -15.16
CA ASP A 30 6.74 6.70 -15.21
C ASP A 30 6.11 6.35 -13.85
N LEU A 31 6.14 7.31 -12.96
CA LEU A 31 5.02 7.51 -12.05
C LEU A 31 3.84 7.81 -12.97
N LYS A 32 3.24 6.76 -13.55
CA LYS A 32 2.01 6.89 -14.32
C LYS A 32 0.96 7.47 -13.37
N THR A 33 0.96 8.79 -13.32
CA THR A 33 -0.17 9.54 -12.80
C THR A 33 -1.31 9.21 -13.75
N PHE A 34 -2.02 8.13 -13.46
CA PHE A 34 -3.24 7.81 -14.20
C PHE A 34 -4.11 9.06 -14.13
N GLU A 35 -4.65 9.49 -15.27
CA GLU A 35 -5.73 10.44 -15.26
C GLU A 35 -6.86 9.87 -14.39
N GLY A 36 -6.91 10.29 -13.17
CA GLY A 36 -7.77 9.78 -12.12
C GLY A 36 -8.44 10.89 -11.33
N TYR A 37 -9.15 10.52 -10.31
CA TYR A 37 -9.67 11.44 -9.31
C TYR A 37 -9.19 11.02 -7.92
N ALA A 38 -8.97 12.02 -7.08
CA ALA A 38 -8.54 11.79 -5.70
C ALA A 38 -9.70 11.24 -4.87
N VAL A 39 -9.41 10.24 -4.04
CA VAL A 39 -10.31 9.70 -3.02
C VAL A 39 -9.52 9.62 -1.72
N ILE A 40 -10.16 9.97 -0.61
CA ILE A 40 -9.56 9.98 0.71
C ILE A 40 -10.12 8.82 1.54
N ALA A 41 -9.31 8.25 2.40
CA ALA A 41 -9.74 7.27 3.39
C ALA A 41 -8.90 7.39 4.66
N LYS A 42 -9.53 7.23 5.84
CA LYS A 42 -8.89 7.33 7.15
C LYS A 42 -8.80 5.94 7.77
N PHE A 43 -7.62 5.60 8.27
CA PHE A 43 -7.34 4.30 8.87
C PHE A 43 -6.76 4.47 10.27
N ASP A 44 -7.07 3.53 11.14
CA ASP A 44 -6.41 3.36 12.43
C ASP A 44 -4.97 2.83 12.28
N ARG A 45 -4.73 1.98 11.29
CA ARG A 45 -3.42 1.34 11.03
C ARG A 45 -3.22 1.05 9.55
N ILE A 46 -2.03 1.40 9.05
CA ILE A 46 -1.63 1.19 7.64
C ILE A 46 -0.27 0.49 7.51
N ASP A 47 0.10 -0.34 8.49
CA ASP A 47 1.42 -0.98 8.54
C ASP A 47 1.80 -1.65 7.21
N GLY A 48 2.96 -1.30 6.68
CA GLY A 48 3.53 -1.84 5.45
C GLY A 48 2.91 -1.29 4.15
N LEU A 49 1.94 -0.37 4.22
CA LEU A 49 1.46 0.37 3.06
C LEU A 49 2.39 1.58 2.81
N VAL A 50 2.73 1.84 1.57
CA VAL A 50 3.61 2.95 1.16
C VAL A 50 2.96 3.76 0.03
N GLU A 51 3.47 4.97 -0.19
CA GLU A 51 3.11 5.72 -1.39
C GLU A 51 3.50 4.92 -2.64
N GLY A 52 2.65 4.92 -3.66
CA GLY A 52 2.77 4.05 -4.82
C GLY A 52 2.11 2.68 -4.67
N SER A 53 1.72 2.27 -3.45
CA SER A 53 0.99 1.00 -3.25
C SER A 53 -0.26 0.94 -4.13
N ASP A 54 -0.55 -0.26 -4.63
CA ASP A 54 -1.70 -0.50 -5.50
C ASP A 54 -3.04 -0.29 -4.80
N VAL A 55 -3.99 0.29 -5.51
CA VAL A 55 -5.42 0.25 -5.18
C VAL A 55 -6.09 -0.73 -6.12
N LYS A 56 -6.69 -1.78 -5.58
CA LYS A 56 -7.31 -2.87 -6.35
C LYS A 56 -8.80 -2.99 -6.02
N MET A 57 -9.57 -3.38 -7.04
CA MET A 57 -10.97 -3.79 -6.92
C MET A 57 -11.12 -5.13 -7.64
N SER A 58 -11.68 -6.12 -6.97
CA SER A 58 -11.80 -7.50 -7.52
C SER A 58 -10.45 -8.06 -8.04
N GLY A 59 -9.33 -7.70 -7.38
CA GLY A 59 -7.98 -8.11 -7.79
C GLY A 59 -7.33 -7.27 -8.91
N ILE A 60 -8.07 -6.38 -9.55
CA ILE A 60 -7.60 -5.56 -10.67
C ILE A 60 -7.11 -4.20 -10.15
N LYS A 61 -5.95 -3.73 -10.59
CA LYS A 61 -5.41 -2.41 -10.25
C LYS A 61 -6.24 -1.31 -10.90
N ILE A 62 -6.88 -0.49 -10.06
CA ILE A 62 -7.71 0.66 -10.45
C ILE A 62 -7.09 2.00 -10.09
N GLY A 63 -5.99 2.00 -9.31
CA GLY A 63 -5.35 3.22 -8.86
C GLY A 63 -4.09 2.95 -8.05
N SER A 64 -3.61 3.99 -7.36
CA SER A 64 -2.48 3.92 -6.44
C SER A 64 -2.62 4.93 -5.30
N VAL A 65 -1.93 4.66 -4.19
CA VAL A 65 -1.76 5.60 -3.08
C VAL A 65 -0.83 6.72 -3.52
N VAL A 66 -1.21 7.98 -3.30
CA VAL A 66 -0.42 9.14 -3.71
C VAL A 66 0.12 9.95 -2.53
N ALA A 67 -0.52 9.87 -1.36
CA ALA A 67 -0.03 10.53 -0.15
C ALA A 67 -0.50 9.79 1.11
N GLN A 68 0.30 9.91 2.18
CA GLN A 68 0.02 9.40 3.51
C GLN A 68 0.36 10.48 4.53
N GLU A 69 -0.59 10.85 5.36
CA GLU A 69 -0.43 11.87 6.39
C GLU A 69 -1.01 11.39 7.72
N LEU A 70 -0.35 11.71 8.82
CA LEU A 70 -0.91 11.46 10.16
C LEU A 70 -1.72 12.68 10.60
N ASP A 71 -2.99 12.49 10.86
CA ASP A 71 -3.80 13.50 11.52
C ASP A 71 -3.41 13.59 13.01
N THR A 72 -2.82 14.70 13.41
CA THR A 72 -2.31 14.89 14.77
C THR A 72 -3.40 15.13 15.82
N GLN A 73 -4.64 15.36 15.40
CA GLN A 73 -5.79 15.54 16.31
C GLN A 73 -6.50 14.20 16.57
N THR A 74 -6.72 13.42 15.52
CA THR A 74 -7.44 12.14 15.60
C THR A 74 -6.51 10.93 15.69
N TYR A 75 -5.22 11.13 15.41
CA TYR A 75 -4.19 10.09 15.29
C TYR A 75 -4.52 9.01 14.24
N LEU A 76 -5.37 9.33 13.28
CA LEU A 76 -5.67 8.46 12.15
C LEU A 76 -4.70 8.73 10.99
N ALA A 77 -4.40 7.69 10.23
CA ALA A 77 -3.65 7.82 8.99
C ALA A 77 -4.62 8.25 7.86
N ASN A 78 -4.46 9.45 7.35
CA ASN A 78 -5.17 9.97 6.18
C ASN A 78 -4.45 9.50 4.93
N LEU A 79 -5.09 8.69 4.12
CA LEU A 79 -4.59 8.24 2.83
C LEU A 79 -5.31 8.97 1.70
N THR A 80 -4.53 9.52 0.78
CA THR A 80 -5.03 10.00 -0.50
C THR A 80 -4.64 9.01 -1.58
N MET A 81 -5.62 8.56 -2.33
CA MET A 81 -5.42 7.65 -3.47
C MET A 81 -5.92 8.28 -4.76
N ASN A 82 -5.27 7.95 -5.87
CA ASN A 82 -5.71 8.34 -7.20
C ASN A 82 -6.38 7.14 -7.88
N VAL A 83 -7.66 7.25 -8.22
CA VAL A 83 -8.47 6.19 -8.83
C VAL A 83 -8.77 6.56 -10.28
N LYS A 84 -8.66 5.61 -11.21
CA LYS A 84 -8.94 5.80 -12.64
C LYS A 84 -10.33 6.41 -12.86
N LYS A 85 -10.45 7.39 -13.75
CA LYS A 85 -11.72 8.06 -14.11
C LYS A 85 -12.79 7.09 -14.62
N SER A 86 -12.38 5.96 -15.19
CA SER A 86 -13.30 4.93 -15.69
C SER A 86 -14.00 4.13 -14.59
N VAL A 87 -13.50 4.20 -13.35
CA VAL A 87 -14.04 3.48 -12.20
C VAL A 87 -14.80 4.45 -11.31
N ARG A 88 -16.10 4.21 -11.14
CA ARG A 88 -16.95 4.97 -10.22
C ARG A 88 -17.15 4.18 -8.94
N LEU A 89 -16.94 4.82 -7.80
CA LEU A 89 -17.07 4.20 -6.49
C LEU A 89 -18.38 4.65 -5.84
N PRO A 90 -19.30 3.72 -5.47
CA PRO A 90 -20.46 4.02 -4.63
C PRO A 90 -20.05 4.61 -3.28
N GLN A 91 -20.89 5.42 -2.66
CA GLN A 91 -20.59 6.07 -1.37
C GLN A 91 -20.45 5.08 -0.22
N ASP A 92 -21.18 3.98 -0.26
CA ASP A 92 -21.14 2.88 0.70
C ASP A 92 -20.04 1.85 0.40
N SER A 93 -19.07 2.18 -0.48
CA SER A 93 -17.90 1.33 -0.73
C SER A 93 -17.06 1.21 0.53
N SER A 94 -16.45 0.04 0.72
CA SER A 94 -15.50 -0.21 1.80
C SER A 94 -14.09 -0.41 1.26
N ILE A 95 -13.09 -0.06 2.08
CA ILE A 95 -11.69 -0.19 1.74
C ILE A 95 -10.91 -0.83 2.88
N ARG A 96 -10.00 -1.74 2.56
CA ARG A 96 -9.15 -2.42 3.53
C ARG A 96 -7.71 -2.49 3.07
N VAL A 97 -6.79 -2.53 4.04
CA VAL A 97 -5.39 -2.88 3.80
C VAL A 97 -5.27 -4.39 3.69
N ALA A 98 -4.77 -4.88 2.56
CA ALA A 98 -4.58 -6.30 2.28
C ALA A 98 -3.12 -6.58 1.91
N SER A 99 -2.70 -7.86 1.95
CA SER A 99 -1.36 -8.30 1.55
C SER A 99 -1.43 -9.21 0.31
N ASN A 100 -0.42 -9.14 -0.55
CA ASN A 100 -0.20 -10.13 -1.59
C ASN A 100 0.39 -11.41 -0.97
N GLY A 101 -0.48 -12.32 -0.52
CA GLY A 101 -0.09 -13.51 0.23
C GLY A 101 0.36 -13.18 1.65
N LEU A 102 1.19 -14.07 2.26
CA LEU A 102 1.61 -13.93 3.67
C LEU A 102 2.73 -12.90 3.89
N LEU A 103 3.64 -12.76 2.95
CA LEU A 103 4.86 -11.94 3.06
C LEU A 103 4.97 -10.91 1.93
N GLY A 104 3.95 -10.77 1.09
CA GLY A 104 3.97 -9.83 -0.02
C GLY A 104 3.65 -8.40 0.38
N GLU A 105 3.84 -7.49 -0.58
CA GLU A 105 3.52 -6.07 -0.42
C GLU A 105 2.07 -5.83 -0.03
N LYS A 106 1.86 -4.77 0.74
CA LYS A 106 0.53 -4.31 1.11
C LYS A 106 -0.09 -3.49 -0.02
N TYR A 107 -1.40 -3.61 -0.16
CA TYR A 107 -2.20 -2.85 -1.12
C TYR A 107 -3.57 -2.51 -0.53
N LEU A 108 -4.25 -1.55 -1.14
CA LEU A 108 -5.62 -1.21 -0.78
C LEU A 108 -6.60 -2.04 -1.62
N SER A 109 -7.51 -2.73 -0.95
CA SER A 109 -8.58 -3.49 -1.58
C SER A 109 -9.91 -2.78 -1.38
N ILE A 110 -10.53 -2.32 -2.45
CA ILE A 110 -11.85 -1.70 -2.44
C ILE A 110 -12.90 -2.77 -2.77
N THR A 111 -13.95 -2.80 -1.96
CA THR A 111 -15.18 -3.55 -2.23
C THR A 111 -16.27 -2.53 -2.51
N PRO A 112 -16.84 -2.51 -3.73
CA PRO A 112 -17.91 -1.58 -4.06
C PRO A 112 -19.17 -1.88 -3.26
N GLY A 113 -19.89 -0.84 -2.89
CA GLY A 113 -21.20 -0.95 -2.28
C GLY A 113 -22.34 -1.07 -3.32
N GLY A 114 -23.56 -0.89 -2.88
CA GLY A 114 -24.77 -1.00 -3.72
C GLY A 114 -25.53 0.32 -3.90
N GLU A 115 -25.02 1.43 -3.37
CA GLU A 115 -25.68 2.74 -3.52
C GLU A 115 -25.53 3.31 -4.93
N ASP A 116 -26.59 3.96 -5.44
CA ASP A 116 -26.52 4.68 -6.72
C ASP A 116 -25.69 5.96 -6.65
N LYS A 117 -25.47 6.48 -5.43
CA LYS A 117 -24.73 7.72 -5.21
C LYS A 117 -23.23 7.45 -5.21
N MET A 118 -22.52 8.13 -6.13
CA MET A 118 -21.09 7.93 -6.33
C MET A 118 -20.25 8.92 -5.52
N ILE A 119 -19.07 8.49 -5.11
CA ILE A 119 -18.07 9.34 -4.48
C ILE A 119 -17.60 10.39 -5.49
N LYS A 120 -17.64 11.65 -5.08
CA LYS A 120 -17.13 12.77 -5.90
C LYS A 120 -15.61 12.85 -5.82
N PRO A 121 -14.94 13.47 -6.80
CA PRO A 121 -13.52 13.78 -6.68
C PRO A 121 -13.20 14.52 -5.37
N GLY A 122 -12.22 14.04 -4.62
CA GLY A 122 -11.91 14.53 -3.27
C GLY A 122 -12.81 14.01 -2.15
N GLY A 123 -13.78 13.14 -2.47
CA GLY A 123 -14.63 12.52 -1.46
C GLY A 123 -13.94 11.44 -0.64
N GLU A 124 -14.58 11.04 0.47
CA GLU A 124 -14.03 10.12 1.46
C GLU A 124 -14.78 8.78 1.45
N ILE A 125 -14.04 7.68 1.58
CA ILE A 125 -14.58 6.36 1.93
C ILE A 125 -14.56 6.24 3.45
N THR A 126 -15.73 6.09 4.06
CA THR A 126 -15.90 6.04 5.52
C THR A 126 -15.75 4.64 6.11
N HIS A 127 -16.02 3.60 5.32
CA HIS A 127 -15.90 2.21 5.77
C HIS A 127 -14.49 1.71 5.52
N THR A 128 -13.62 1.85 6.51
CA THR A 128 -12.20 1.48 6.43
C THR A 128 -11.87 0.32 7.36
N GLN A 129 -10.98 -0.56 6.93
CA GLN A 129 -10.40 -1.62 7.76
C GLN A 129 -8.88 -1.56 7.66
N GLY A 130 -8.23 -1.30 8.77
CA GLY A 130 -6.78 -1.19 8.88
C GLY A 130 -6.03 -2.50 8.63
N SER A 131 -4.71 -2.42 8.69
CA SER A 131 -3.82 -3.57 8.51
C SER A 131 -4.00 -4.58 9.64
N VAL A 132 -4.17 -5.86 9.29
CA VAL A 132 -4.16 -6.97 10.25
C VAL A 132 -2.80 -7.66 10.19
N ASP A 133 -2.14 -7.79 11.35
CA ASP A 133 -0.91 -8.56 11.49
C ASP A 133 -1.23 -10.02 11.82
N LEU A 134 -1.09 -10.89 10.82
CA LEU A 134 -1.33 -12.32 10.96
C LEU A 134 -0.37 -13.00 11.95
N LEU A 135 0.88 -12.51 12.07
CA LEU A 135 1.85 -13.05 13.01
C LEU A 135 1.44 -12.81 14.46
N SER A 136 0.85 -11.65 14.75
CA SER A 136 0.34 -11.33 16.06
C SER A 136 -0.86 -12.21 16.46
N LEU A 137 -1.70 -12.59 15.48
CA LEU A 137 -2.83 -13.51 15.70
C LEU A 137 -2.33 -14.94 16.02
N VAL A 138 -1.36 -15.43 15.28
CA VAL A 138 -0.72 -16.74 15.53
C VAL A 138 -0.04 -16.74 16.91
N GLY A 139 0.71 -15.67 17.24
CA GLY A 139 1.33 -15.49 18.54
C GLY A 139 0.30 -15.59 19.70
N ARG A 140 -0.82 -14.85 19.60
CA ARG A 140 -1.90 -14.89 20.60
C ARG A 140 -2.51 -16.27 20.74
N MET A 141 -2.69 -17.00 19.63
CA MET A 141 -3.26 -18.36 19.67
C MET A 141 -2.34 -19.33 20.40
N ILE A 142 -1.01 -19.27 20.17
CA ILE A 142 -0.01 -20.10 20.85
C ILE A 142 0.00 -19.78 22.36
N PHE A 143 0.05 -18.49 22.74
CA PHE A 143 0.09 -18.07 24.13
C PHE A 143 -1.22 -18.36 24.87
N SER A 144 -2.38 -18.29 24.22
CA SER A 144 -3.67 -18.62 24.84
C SER A 144 -3.77 -20.11 25.19
N GLN A 145 -3.25 -21.00 24.36
CA GLN A 145 -3.22 -22.43 24.64
C GLN A 145 -2.26 -22.79 25.79
N THR A 146 -1.11 -22.10 25.87
CA THR A 146 -0.15 -22.32 26.96
C THR A 146 -0.72 -21.92 28.31
N ASN A 147 -1.45 -20.80 28.38
CA ASN A 147 -2.10 -20.33 29.61
C ASN A 147 -3.26 -21.23 30.02
N ALA A 148 -4.03 -21.77 29.08
CA ALA A 148 -5.11 -22.71 29.37
C ALA A 148 -4.57 -24.01 30.01
N LYS A 149 -3.44 -24.54 29.49
CA LYS A 149 -2.80 -25.73 30.01
C LYS A 149 -2.26 -25.52 31.42
N LYS A 150 -1.61 -24.36 31.68
CA LYS A 150 -1.09 -24.01 33.01
C LYS A 150 -2.18 -23.85 34.07
N ASN A 151 -3.35 -23.34 33.72
CA ASN A 151 -4.48 -23.23 34.62
C ASN A 151 -5.13 -24.59 34.96
N ILE A 152 -5.07 -25.55 34.04
CA ILE A 152 -5.56 -26.91 34.28
C ILE A 152 -4.59 -27.64 35.23
N ASP A 153 -3.28 -27.54 34.99
CA ASP A 153 -2.27 -28.19 35.85
C ASP A 153 -2.27 -27.64 37.27
N ASN A 154 -2.47 -26.32 37.43
CA ASN A 154 -2.60 -25.71 38.77
C ASN A 154 -3.88 -26.19 39.52
N LYS A 155 -5.01 -26.33 38.82
CA LYS A 155 -6.25 -26.84 39.45
C LYS A 155 -6.16 -28.31 39.87
N ILE A 156 -5.38 -29.11 39.12
CA ILE A 156 -5.16 -30.53 39.48
C ILE A 156 -4.25 -30.64 40.72
N ASN A 157 -3.25 -29.75 40.85
CA ASN A 157 -2.33 -29.74 41.99
C ASN A 157 -2.96 -29.17 43.29
N GLU A 158 -3.99 -28.33 43.19
CA GLU A 158 -4.74 -27.82 44.37
C GLU A 158 -5.83 -28.78 44.86
N ALA A 159 -6.17 -29.80 44.05
CA ALA A 159 -7.21 -30.80 44.40
C ALA A 159 -6.67 -32.11 44.99
N ASN A 160 -5.32 -32.24 45.13
CA ASN A 160 -4.64 -33.37 45.79
C ASN A 160 -3.93 -32.91 47.08
#